data_b439ef8acbe315174cea9887ccefd044
#
_entry.id   b439ef8acbe315174cea9887ccefd044
#
_cell.length_a   1.000
_cell.length_b   1.000
_cell.length_c   1.000
_cell.angle_alpha   90.00
_cell.angle_beta   90.00
_cell.angle_gamma   90.00
#
_symmetry.space_group_name_H-M   'P 1'
#
loop_
_entity.id
_entity.type
_entity.pdbx_description
1 polymer ?
#
loop_
_entity_poly.entity_id
_entity_poly.type
_entity_poly.pdbx_seq_one_letter_code
_entity_poly.pdbx_strand_id
1 'polypeptide(L)'
;KNEYGIEDISNLKEIRTMELGHIFQLGTKYSDSMGLFYMDENNEKKPYYMGCYGIGLGRIIACLIENNVIKENDKIKGFALPYDIASYKVQIIYNENNKEEGEKLYNYLLQNNINAIIDDRENLNIGNRINDVYVLGTPKMIILGTKFDGINYEVEDTKTNKKEIVNIDNIINILK
;
A
#
# COMPACT_ATOMS: atom_id res chain seq x y z
N LYS A 1 -24.16 26.56 1.16
CA LYS A 1 -24.18 27.90 1.80
C LYS A 1 -24.92 27.87 3.13
N ASN A 2 -26.16 27.42 3.14
CA ASN A 2 -27.01 27.43 4.35
C ASN A 2 -26.64 26.32 5.37
N GLU A 3 -26.07 25.19 4.94
CA GLU A 3 -25.78 24.07 5.80
C GLU A 3 -24.62 24.35 6.78
N TYR A 4 -23.65 25.19 6.38
CA TYR A 4 -22.48 25.52 7.19
C TYR A 4 -22.44 26.98 7.67
N GLY A 5 -23.48 27.75 7.44
CA GLY A 5 -23.55 29.17 7.85
C GLY A 5 -22.57 30.10 7.13
N ILE A 6 -21.98 29.64 6.00
CA ILE A 6 -21.03 30.44 5.23
C ILE A 6 -21.77 31.33 4.25
N GLU A 7 -21.76 32.64 4.50
CA GLU A 7 -22.44 33.62 3.63
C GLU A 7 -21.58 34.02 2.43
N ASP A 8 -20.26 34.19 2.63
CA ASP A 8 -19.31 34.54 1.57
C ASP A 8 -18.43 33.37 1.20
N ILE A 9 -18.49 32.93 -0.06
CA ILE A 9 -17.71 31.81 -0.63
C ILE A 9 -16.59 32.31 -1.53
N SER A 10 -16.34 33.61 -1.64
CA SER A 10 -15.32 34.17 -2.53
C SER A 10 -13.92 33.71 -2.20
N ASN A 11 -13.64 33.40 -0.92
CA ASN A 11 -12.38 32.90 -0.43
C ASN A 11 -12.26 31.37 -0.40
N LEU A 12 -13.30 30.64 -0.85
CA LEU A 12 -13.28 29.19 -0.90
C LEU A 12 -12.68 28.72 -2.22
N LYS A 13 -11.82 27.72 -2.12
CA LYS A 13 -11.26 27.02 -3.28
C LYS A 13 -12.03 25.73 -3.53
N GLU A 14 -12.59 25.60 -4.72
CA GLU A 14 -13.17 24.33 -5.16
C GLU A 14 -12.05 23.35 -5.52
N ILE A 15 -12.09 22.16 -4.94
CA ILE A 15 -11.16 21.06 -5.24
C ILE A 15 -11.94 19.76 -5.49
N ARG A 16 -11.48 18.96 -6.42
CA ARG A 16 -11.97 17.60 -6.62
C ARG A 16 -11.27 16.65 -5.68
N THR A 17 -12.04 15.88 -4.93
CA THR A 17 -11.52 14.89 -3.98
C THR A 17 -12.26 13.57 -4.15
N MET A 18 -11.66 12.49 -3.63
CA MET A 18 -12.31 11.20 -3.49
C MET A 18 -12.72 11.01 -2.04
N GLU A 19 -13.98 10.69 -1.80
CA GLU A 19 -14.48 10.34 -0.47
C GLU A 19 -13.98 8.95 -0.09
N LEU A 20 -13.09 8.88 0.88
CA LEU A 20 -12.49 7.63 1.36
C LEU A 20 -13.28 6.98 2.48
N GLY A 21 -13.97 7.79 3.27
CA GLY A 21 -14.80 7.34 4.37
C GLY A 21 -15.84 8.36 4.78
N HIS A 22 -16.86 7.93 5.51
CA HIS A 22 -17.94 8.76 5.98
C HIS A 22 -18.36 8.38 7.40
N ILE A 23 -18.71 9.38 8.20
CA ILE A 23 -19.29 9.21 9.53
C ILE A 23 -20.72 9.73 9.47
N PHE A 24 -21.69 8.88 9.81
CA PHE A 24 -23.10 9.22 9.83
C PHE A 24 -23.57 9.36 11.28
N GLN A 25 -24.07 10.54 11.64
CA GLN A 25 -24.77 10.75 12.89
C GLN A 25 -26.25 10.42 12.67
N LEU A 26 -26.64 9.20 13.00
CA LEU A 26 -27.98 8.69 12.74
C LEU A 26 -29.00 9.15 13.78
N GLY A 27 -28.54 9.59 14.96
CA GLY A 27 -29.40 9.97 16.08
C GLY A 27 -30.28 8.82 16.51
N THR A 28 -31.57 9.08 16.71
CA THR A 28 -32.57 8.07 17.10
C THR A 28 -33.44 7.61 15.93
N LYS A 29 -33.16 8.06 14.71
CA LYS A 29 -34.01 7.81 13.54
C LYS A 29 -34.37 6.33 13.32
N TYR A 30 -33.37 5.47 13.46
CA TYR A 30 -33.57 4.02 13.25
C TYR A 30 -33.97 3.31 14.53
N SER A 31 -33.43 3.68 15.67
CA SER A 31 -33.80 3.09 16.95
C SER A 31 -35.27 3.32 17.30
N ASP A 32 -35.79 4.52 17.04
CA ASP A 32 -37.22 4.82 17.22
C ASP A 32 -38.09 3.94 16.32
N SER A 33 -37.78 3.88 15.03
CA SER A 33 -38.58 3.14 14.04
C SER A 33 -38.53 1.63 14.24
N MET A 34 -37.41 1.09 14.75
CA MET A 34 -37.22 -0.33 15.01
C MET A 34 -37.63 -0.74 16.43
N GLY A 35 -38.05 0.20 17.28
CA GLY A 35 -38.44 -0.06 18.66
C GLY A 35 -37.25 -0.46 19.54
N LEU A 36 -36.03 0.02 19.23
CA LEU A 36 -34.81 -0.28 19.99
C LEU A 36 -34.64 0.77 21.09
N PHE A 37 -34.95 0.38 22.33
CA PHE A 37 -34.92 1.24 23.51
C PHE A 37 -34.12 0.63 24.64
N TYR A 38 -33.65 1.47 25.55
CA TYR A 38 -33.08 1.06 26.82
C TYR A 38 -33.79 1.77 27.98
N MET A 39 -33.70 1.25 29.18
CA MET A 39 -34.14 1.91 30.40
C MET A 39 -32.94 2.67 30.99
N ASP A 40 -33.08 3.96 31.18
CA ASP A 40 -32.05 4.74 31.84
C ASP A 40 -32.02 4.53 33.37
N GLU A 41 -31.14 5.19 34.06
CA GLU A 41 -30.98 5.11 35.53
C GLU A 41 -32.23 5.61 36.31
N ASN A 42 -33.11 6.34 35.67
CA ASN A 42 -34.39 6.79 36.22
C ASN A 42 -35.58 5.88 35.84
N ASN A 43 -35.34 4.73 35.20
CA ASN A 43 -36.33 3.84 34.63
C ASN A 43 -37.16 4.50 33.52
N GLU A 44 -36.62 5.49 32.82
CA GLU A 44 -37.24 6.07 31.65
C GLU A 44 -36.82 5.34 30.39
N LYS A 45 -37.78 5.01 29.52
CA LYS A 45 -37.53 4.36 28.25
C LYS A 45 -36.98 5.35 27.24
N LYS A 46 -35.73 5.16 26.77
CA LYS A 46 -35.04 6.03 25.81
C LYS A 46 -34.54 5.26 24.59
N PRO A 47 -34.66 5.83 23.39
CA PRO A 47 -34.11 5.20 22.19
C PRO A 47 -32.58 5.27 22.21
N TYR A 48 -31.92 4.27 21.60
CA TYR A 48 -30.49 4.31 21.43
C TYR A 48 -30.08 5.40 20.44
N TYR A 49 -29.08 6.19 20.81
CA TYR A 49 -28.45 7.13 19.92
C TYR A 49 -27.40 6.38 19.07
N MET A 50 -27.55 6.48 17.75
CA MET A 50 -26.80 5.65 16.80
C MET A 50 -25.83 6.46 15.96
N GLY A 51 -24.69 5.86 15.62
CA GLY A 51 -23.75 6.33 14.63
C GLY A 51 -23.38 5.20 13.68
N CYS A 52 -22.97 5.55 12.46
CA CYS A 52 -22.46 4.59 11.48
C CYS A 52 -21.17 5.13 10.87
N TYR A 53 -20.23 4.24 10.62
CA TYR A 53 -18.92 4.56 10.09
C TYR A 53 -18.65 3.69 8.87
N GLY A 54 -18.26 4.31 7.77
CA GLY A 54 -17.94 3.60 6.53
C GLY A 54 -16.57 3.98 6.00
N ILE A 55 -15.78 3.01 5.57
CA ILE A 55 -14.48 3.21 4.92
C ILE A 55 -14.47 2.45 3.60
N GLY A 56 -14.15 3.15 2.51
CA GLY A 56 -14.11 2.60 1.16
C GLY A 56 -12.74 2.00 0.83
N LEU A 57 -12.47 0.76 1.22
CA LEU A 57 -11.16 0.11 0.99
C LEU A 57 -10.75 0.15 -0.48
N GLY A 58 -11.64 -0.15 -1.41
CA GLY A 58 -11.34 -0.08 -2.84
C GLY A 58 -10.97 1.33 -3.31
N ARG A 59 -11.63 2.36 -2.78
CA ARG A 59 -11.28 3.77 -3.07
C ARG A 59 -9.93 4.15 -2.49
N ILE A 60 -9.60 3.68 -1.29
CA ILE A 60 -8.28 3.89 -0.69
C ILE A 60 -7.19 3.30 -1.58
N ILE A 61 -7.35 2.04 -2.03
CA ILE A 61 -6.39 1.39 -2.93
C ILE A 61 -6.24 2.18 -4.23
N ALA A 62 -7.35 2.61 -4.84
CA ALA A 62 -7.32 3.41 -6.07
C ALA A 62 -6.54 4.71 -5.88
N CYS A 63 -6.80 5.44 -4.79
CA CYS A 63 -6.06 6.66 -4.44
C CYS A 63 -4.57 6.41 -4.20
N LEU A 64 -4.24 5.31 -3.52
CA LEU A 64 -2.84 4.95 -3.27
C LEU A 64 -2.10 4.67 -4.57
N ILE A 65 -2.71 3.95 -5.48
CA ILE A 65 -2.13 3.67 -6.80
C ILE A 65 -1.98 4.98 -7.58
N GLU A 66 -3.03 5.80 -7.68
CA GLU A 66 -3.02 7.06 -8.43
C GLU A 66 -1.93 8.03 -7.94
N ASN A 67 -1.76 8.14 -6.62
CA ASN A 67 -0.75 9.02 -6.02
C ASN A 67 0.68 8.47 -6.10
N ASN A 68 0.86 7.21 -6.46
CA ASN A 68 2.17 6.55 -6.54
C ASN A 68 2.49 5.99 -7.93
N VAL A 69 1.84 6.52 -8.96
CA VAL A 69 2.14 6.19 -10.36
C VAL A 69 3.57 6.58 -10.71
N ILE A 70 4.27 5.66 -11.38
CA ILE A 70 5.58 5.89 -11.95
C ILE A 70 5.41 6.09 -13.45
N LYS A 71 5.98 7.17 -13.97
CA LYS A 71 5.98 7.49 -15.40
C LYS A 71 7.40 7.43 -15.95
N GLU A 72 7.52 6.92 -17.15
CA GLU A 72 8.74 6.92 -17.94
C GLU A 72 8.41 7.42 -19.36
N ASN A 73 9.05 8.47 -19.83
CA ASN A 73 8.76 9.12 -21.12
C ASN A 73 7.26 9.42 -21.31
N ASP A 74 6.64 10.04 -20.30
CA ASP A 74 5.20 10.39 -20.24
C ASP A 74 4.22 9.21 -20.28
N LYS A 75 4.71 7.98 -20.30
CA LYS A 75 3.88 6.77 -20.24
C LYS A 75 3.89 6.19 -18.83
N ILE A 76 2.76 5.64 -18.44
CA ILE A 76 2.66 4.93 -17.15
C ILE A 76 3.47 3.64 -17.28
N LYS A 77 4.49 3.51 -16.43
CA LYS A 77 5.27 2.29 -16.25
C LYS A 77 4.61 1.33 -15.25
N GLY A 78 3.98 1.89 -14.24
CA GLY A 78 3.31 1.19 -13.16
C GLY A 78 3.20 2.07 -11.93
N PHE A 79 3.34 1.49 -10.75
CA PHE A 79 3.29 2.22 -9.49
C PHE A 79 4.24 1.59 -8.46
N ALA A 80 4.53 2.32 -7.38
CA ALA A 80 5.22 1.78 -6.21
C ALA A 80 4.46 2.20 -4.95
N LEU A 81 3.92 1.25 -4.23
CA LEU A 81 3.24 1.53 -2.96
C LEU A 81 4.23 2.06 -1.91
N PRO A 82 3.79 2.93 -1.00
CA PRO A 82 4.59 3.28 0.17
C PRO A 82 5.00 2.02 0.94
N TYR A 83 6.24 1.99 1.40
CA TYR A 83 6.83 0.81 2.04
C TYR A 83 5.96 0.24 3.16
N ASP A 84 5.42 1.10 4.03
CA ASP A 84 4.66 0.68 5.22
C ASP A 84 3.38 -0.10 4.87
N ILE A 85 2.74 0.21 3.75
CA ILE A 85 1.46 -0.38 3.33
C ILE A 85 1.59 -1.43 2.23
N ALA A 86 2.75 -1.54 1.58
CA ALA A 86 2.99 -2.55 0.55
C ALA A 86 2.87 -3.96 1.16
N SER A 87 2.13 -4.85 0.50
CA SER A 87 1.99 -6.26 0.92
C SER A 87 3.34 -6.98 0.90
N TYR A 88 4.11 -6.75 -0.17
CA TYR A 88 5.48 -7.21 -0.30
C TYR A 88 6.41 -6.01 -0.29
N LYS A 89 7.41 -6.04 0.59
CA LYS A 89 8.38 -4.96 0.76
C LYS A 89 9.44 -4.96 -0.33
N VAL A 90 9.77 -6.15 -0.80
CA VAL A 90 10.82 -6.37 -1.80
C VAL A 90 10.47 -7.55 -2.70
N GLN A 91 10.77 -7.43 -3.98
CA GLN A 91 10.73 -8.53 -4.94
C GLN A 91 12.15 -8.96 -5.29
N ILE A 92 12.40 -10.26 -5.19
CA ILE A 92 13.66 -10.88 -5.55
C ILE A 92 13.49 -11.52 -6.93
N ILE A 93 14.38 -11.17 -7.85
CA ILE A 93 14.44 -11.74 -9.20
C ILE A 93 15.82 -12.35 -9.39
N TYR A 94 15.89 -13.59 -9.79
CA TYR A 94 17.18 -14.27 -10.04
C TYR A 94 17.22 -14.91 -11.41
N ASN A 95 18.44 -15.11 -11.93
CA ASN A 95 18.66 -16.03 -13.03
C ASN A 95 18.88 -17.46 -12.49
N GLU A 96 18.84 -18.44 -13.37
CA GLU A 96 18.93 -19.86 -13.02
C GLU A 96 20.21 -20.20 -12.21
N ASN A 97 21.32 -19.54 -12.52
CA ASN A 97 22.59 -19.75 -11.83
C ASN A 97 22.60 -19.23 -10.38
N ASN A 98 21.70 -18.32 -10.04
CA ASN A 98 21.62 -17.67 -8.73
C ASN A 98 20.38 -18.09 -7.94
N LYS A 99 19.73 -19.20 -8.33
CA LYS A 99 18.49 -19.70 -7.70
C LYS A 99 18.71 -19.98 -6.21
N GLU A 100 19.72 -20.73 -5.86
CA GLU A 100 20.01 -21.07 -4.46
C GLU A 100 20.20 -19.82 -3.59
N GLU A 101 20.90 -18.83 -4.11
CA GLU A 101 21.16 -17.59 -3.39
C GLU A 101 19.89 -16.73 -3.27
N GLY A 102 19.06 -16.70 -4.32
CA GLY A 102 17.75 -16.06 -4.28
C GLY A 102 16.84 -16.66 -3.21
N GLU A 103 16.78 -17.99 -3.12
CA GLU A 103 15.99 -18.70 -2.11
C GLU A 103 16.54 -18.48 -0.69
N LYS A 104 17.87 -18.47 -0.50
CA LYS A 104 18.51 -18.14 0.78
C LYS A 104 18.16 -16.72 1.22
N LEU A 105 18.30 -15.76 0.32
CA LEU A 105 17.95 -14.38 0.61
C LEU A 105 16.48 -14.24 0.97
N TYR A 106 15.56 -14.85 0.21
CA TYR A 106 14.14 -14.86 0.49
C TYR A 106 13.83 -15.37 1.91
N ASN A 107 14.36 -16.54 2.26
CA ASN A 107 14.18 -17.13 3.58
C ASN A 107 14.77 -16.24 4.70
N TYR A 108 15.93 -15.64 4.46
CA TYR A 108 16.55 -14.70 5.39
C TYR A 108 15.69 -13.47 5.65
N LEU A 109 15.09 -12.89 4.61
CA LEU A 109 14.19 -11.74 4.74
C LEU A 109 12.93 -12.09 5.53
N LEU A 110 12.31 -13.25 5.24
CA LEU A 110 11.13 -13.72 5.98
C LEU A 110 11.43 -13.93 7.47
N GLN A 111 12.57 -14.53 7.81
CA GLN A 111 13.01 -14.72 9.20
C GLN A 111 13.22 -13.39 9.94
N ASN A 112 13.52 -12.31 9.22
CA ASN A 112 13.67 -10.96 9.76
C ASN A 112 12.39 -10.11 9.67
N ASN A 113 11.23 -10.75 9.44
CA ASN A 113 9.91 -10.13 9.34
C ASN A 113 9.79 -9.11 8.18
N ILE A 114 10.51 -9.33 7.08
CA ILE A 114 10.36 -8.58 5.85
C ILE A 114 9.58 -9.45 4.86
N ASN A 115 8.34 -9.06 4.57
CA ASN A 115 7.55 -9.74 3.56
C ASN A 115 8.18 -9.53 2.18
N ALA A 116 8.73 -10.57 1.62
CA ALA A 116 9.32 -10.60 0.30
C ALA A 116 8.45 -11.44 -0.65
N ILE A 117 8.58 -11.19 -1.93
CA ILE A 117 8.10 -12.07 -2.99
C ILE A 117 9.31 -12.50 -3.83
N ILE A 118 9.38 -13.77 -4.18
CA ILE A 118 10.41 -14.30 -5.07
C ILE A 118 9.79 -14.63 -6.41
N ASP A 119 10.44 -14.20 -7.48
CA ASP A 119 10.00 -14.55 -8.84
C ASP A 119 10.83 -15.74 -9.33
N ASP A 120 10.22 -16.92 -9.30
CA ASP A 120 10.78 -18.21 -9.64
C ASP A 120 10.43 -18.70 -11.05
N ARG A 121 9.84 -17.84 -11.89
CA ARG A 121 9.38 -18.20 -13.23
C ARG A 121 10.56 -18.40 -14.19
N GLU A 122 10.86 -19.63 -14.52
CA GLU A 122 12.03 -20.01 -15.34
C GLU A 122 11.90 -19.62 -16.84
N ASN A 123 10.66 -19.54 -17.36
CA ASN A 123 10.41 -19.28 -18.78
C ASN A 123 10.32 -17.79 -19.17
N LEU A 124 10.62 -16.88 -18.24
CA LEU A 124 10.58 -15.43 -18.46
C LEU A 124 11.95 -14.81 -18.28
N ASN A 125 12.33 -13.94 -19.21
CA ASN A 125 13.54 -13.17 -19.05
C ASN A 125 13.42 -12.16 -17.87
N ILE A 126 14.56 -11.77 -17.31
CA ILE A 126 14.63 -10.84 -16.17
C ILE A 126 13.91 -9.52 -16.46
N GLY A 127 14.01 -8.98 -17.71
CA GLY A 127 13.35 -7.74 -18.07
C GLY A 127 11.83 -7.79 -17.95
N ASN A 128 11.20 -8.89 -18.35
CA ASN A 128 9.75 -9.07 -18.18
C ASN A 128 9.36 -9.17 -16.71
N ARG A 129 10.15 -9.86 -15.89
CA ARG A 129 9.92 -9.96 -14.44
C ARG A 129 10.07 -8.61 -13.73
N ILE A 130 11.01 -7.76 -14.18
CA ILE A 130 11.16 -6.39 -13.68
C ILE A 130 9.89 -5.57 -13.96
N ASN A 131 9.26 -5.73 -15.13
CA ASN A 131 8.00 -5.04 -15.42
C ASN A 131 6.89 -5.41 -14.42
N ASP A 132 6.84 -6.65 -13.98
CA ASP A 132 5.84 -7.11 -13.03
C ASP A 132 6.04 -6.51 -11.62
N VAL A 133 7.27 -6.10 -11.24
CA VAL A 133 7.51 -5.34 -10.00
C VAL A 133 6.68 -4.06 -9.98
N TYR A 134 6.65 -3.35 -11.11
CA TYR A 134 5.89 -2.11 -11.27
C TYR A 134 4.38 -2.33 -11.34
N VAL A 135 3.93 -3.51 -11.79
CA VAL A 135 2.51 -3.88 -11.80
C VAL A 135 2.03 -4.27 -10.42
N LEU A 136 2.88 -4.96 -9.63
CA LEU A 136 2.59 -5.34 -8.25
C LEU A 136 2.73 -4.17 -7.27
N GLY A 137 3.44 -3.11 -7.69
CA GLY A 137 3.69 -1.94 -6.86
C GLY A 137 4.64 -2.19 -5.71
N THR A 138 5.57 -3.14 -5.87
CA THR A 138 6.56 -3.47 -4.85
C THR A 138 7.60 -2.34 -4.73
N PRO A 139 7.83 -1.78 -3.53
CA PRO A 139 8.67 -0.59 -3.36
C PRO A 139 10.17 -0.83 -3.56
N LYS A 140 10.65 -2.04 -3.36
CA LYS A 140 12.05 -2.41 -3.53
C LYS A 140 12.18 -3.64 -4.42
N MET A 141 13.27 -3.73 -5.17
CA MET A 141 13.63 -4.96 -5.89
C MET A 141 15.11 -5.29 -5.72
N ILE A 142 15.42 -6.59 -5.81
CA ILE A 142 16.78 -7.12 -5.78
C ILE A 142 16.92 -8.06 -6.97
N ILE A 143 17.95 -7.83 -7.79
CA ILE A 143 18.17 -8.61 -9.01
C ILE A 143 19.47 -9.38 -8.89
N LEU A 144 19.39 -10.71 -8.82
CA LEU A 144 20.53 -11.62 -8.85
C LEU A 144 20.73 -12.11 -10.29
N GLY A 145 21.25 -11.21 -11.12
CA GLY A 145 21.53 -11.47 -12.53
C GLY A 145 22.96 -11.96 -12.77
N THR A 146 23.43 -11.88 -14.02
CA THR A 146 24.78 -12.31 -14.42
C THR A 146 25.92 -11.49 -13.80
N LYS A 147 25.61 -10.30 -13.26
CA LYS A 147 26.59 -9.41 -12.61
C LYS A 147 26.64 -9.59 -11.09
N PHE A 148 25.82 -10.46 -10.53
CA PHE A 148 25.84 -10.74 -9.11
C PHE A 148 27.14 -11.47 -8.75
N ASP A 149 27.84 -10.95 -7.75
CA ASP A 149 29.17 -11.43 -7.34
C ASP A 149 29.14 -12.52 -6.26
N GLY A 150 27.94 -12.91 -5.80
CA GLY A 150 27.72 -13.88 -4.74
C GLY A 150 27.81 -13.30 -3.31
N ILE A 151 28.05 -12.00 -3.16
CA ILE A 151 28.28 -11.35 -1.85
C ILE A 151 27.44 -10.09 -1.68
N ASN A 152 27.39 -9.25 -2.71
CA ASN A 152 26.81 -7.91 -2.66
C ASN A 152 25.50 -7.84 -3.43
N TYR A 153 24.44 -7.46 -2.74
CA TYR A 153 23.09 -7.33 -3.28
C TYR A 153 22.85 -5.88 -3.72
N GLU A 154 22.42 -5.69 -4.95
CA GLU A 154 21.92 -4.41 -5.44
C GLU A 154 20.43 -4.29 -5.08
N VAL A 155 20.13 -3.42 -4.14
CA VAL A 155 18.76 -3.06 -3.75
C VAL A 155 18.36 -1.81 -4.51
N GLU A 156 17.32 -1.91 -5.33
CA GLU A 156 16.80 -0.79 -6.09
C GLU A 156 15.44 -0.32 -5.50
N ASP A 157 15.34 0.97 -5.26
CA ASP A 157 14.07 1.62 -4.94
C ASP A 157 13.29 1.87 -6.23
N THR A 158 12.14 1.22 -6.37
CA THR A 158 11.37 1.23 -7.61
C THR A 158 10.77 2.58 -7.97
N LYS A 159 10.54 3.45 -6.97
CA LYS A 159 9.98 4.79 -7.20
C LYS A 159 11.03 5.80 -7.67
N THR A 160 12.23 5.72 -7.11
CA THR A 160 13.30 6.70 -7.34
C THR A 160 14.38 6.19 -8.28
N ASN A 161 14.39 4.89 -8.59
CA ASN A 161 15.45 4.15 -9.29
C ASN A 161 16.83 4.28 -8.63
N LYS A 162 16.88 4.66 -7.35
CA LYS A 162 18.13 4.67 -6.58
C LYS A 162 18.54 3.25 -6.26
N LYS A 163 19.85 3.00 -6.42
CA LYS A 163 20.45 1.70 -6.17
C LYS A 163 21.46 1.81 -5.04
N GLU A 164 21.41 0.84 -4.16
CA GLU A 164 22.35 0.69 -3.05
C GLU A 164 22.94 -0.72 -3.08
N ILE A 165 24.26 -0.83 -2.94
CA ILE A 165 24.96 -2.11 -2.93
C ILE A 165 25.29 -2.43 -1.48
N VAL A 166 24.79 -3.55 -0.99
CA VAL A 166 24.91 -3.97 0.41
C VAL A 166 25.20 -5.46 0.53
N ASN A 167 25.90 -5.85 1.59
CA ASN A 167 26.03 -7.26 1.97
C ASN A 167 24.81 -7.72 2.78
N ILE A 168 24.75 -9.03 3.03
CA ILE A 168 23.61 -9.65 3.74
C ILE A 168 23.40 -9.06 5.14
N ASP A 169 24.48 -8.70 5.86
CA ASP A 169 24.39 -8.18 7.24
C ASP A 169 23.72 -6.81 7.31
N ASN A 170 23.84 -6.02 6.25
CA ASN A 170 23.30 -4.65 6.17
C ASN A 170 21.99 -4.55 5.40
N ILE A 171 21.58 -5.60 4.69
CA ILE A 171 20.39 -5.56 3.82
C ILE A 171 19.10 -5.22 4.58
N ILE A 172 18.97 -5.72 5.81
CA ILE A 172 17.81 -5.46 6.66
C ILE A 172 17.68 -3.98 7.01
N ASN A 173 18.80 -3.28 7.21
CA ASN A 173 18.81 -1.85 7.54
C ASN A 173 18.38 -0.97 6.36
N ILE A 174 18.68 -1.42 5.14
CA ILE A 174 18.27 -0.72 3.89
C ILE A 174 16.80 -1.00 3.56
N LEU A 175 16.28 -2.15 3.96
CA LEU A 175 14.90 -2.57 3.70
C LEU A 175 13.91 -2.17 4.80
N LYS A 176 14.35 -1.62 5.90
CA LYS A 176 13.49 -1.05 6.97
C LYS A 176 13.45 0.47 6.86
#